data_81c22d6f30986ccd43093e5962b0226a
#
_entry.id   81c22d6f30986ccd43093e5962b0226a
#
_cell.length_a   1.000
_cell.length_b   1.000
_cell.length_c   1.000
_cell.angle_alpha   90.00
_cell.angle_beta   90.00
_cell.angle_gamma   90.00
#
_symmetry.space_group_name_H-M   'P 1'
#
loop_
_entity.id
_entity.type
_entity.pdbx_description
1 polymer ?
#
loop_
_entity_poly.entity_id
_entity_poly.type
_entity_poly.pdbx_seq_one_letter_code
_entity_poly.pdbx_strand_id
1 'polypeptide(L)'
;AATTVASPNAAYQRMSQFWDLITDLKEGTYKIRSEHRKYLPQEARETDDSYDVRLSRSTVVPYLQRIEKMLSGMLVRKPVRLDDVSDLVREQLFDVDLEGNDLNVWLYNTARLAISFGHVGVLVDAPKEGDKTRPYWVTYTPKDILGFRSEIVDGVRQLTQLRLLEQVVEPDGKYGDKIIKQIRVLERGRYEIHRKDEKKGEYKLFDEGEMSLKDKIPFAIAYSNRVGYYESRSPLYDIAELNLKHYQIQSDLDNILHISSVPMLAVFGYPNADEITTGPNEALSLP
;
A
#
# COMPACT_ATOMS: atom_id res chain seq x y z
N ALA A 1 12.61 -2.61 24.01
CA ALA A 1 12.32 -3.91 23.41
C ALA A 1 13.54 -4.40 22.64
N ALA A 2 13.87 -5.69 22.71
CA ALA A 2 14.97 -6.26 21.94
C ALA A 2 14.71 -6.10 20.44
N THR A 3 15.72 -5.69 19.69
CA THR A 3 15.63 -5.54 18.24
C THR A 3 15.66 -6.92 17.60
N THR A 4 14.60 -7.27 16.88
CA THR A 4 14.46 -8.55 16.16
C THR A 4 14.67 -8.34 14.65
N VAL A 5 14.73 -9.44 13.89
CA VAL A 5 14.80 -9.36 12.41
C VAL A 5 13.62 -8.59 11.82
N ALA A 6 12.46 -8.63 12.49
CA ALA A 6 11.23 -7.96 12.09
C ALA A 6 11.15 -6.47 12.51
N SER A 7 12.08 -5.98 13.34
CA SER A 7 12.02 -4.60 13.82
C SER A 7 12.34 -3.61 12.70
N PRO A 8 11.42 -2.68 12.35
CA PRO A 8 11.69 -1.65 11.36
C PRO A 8 12.82 -0.71 11.81
N ASN A 9 13.59 -0.20 10.85
CA ASN A 9 14.60 0.82 11.14
C ASN A 9 13.97 2.22 11.28
N ALA A 10 14.76 3.20 11.72
CA ALA A 10 14.29 4.57 11.93
C ALA A 10 13.81 5.24 10.63
N ALA A 11 14.40 4.92 9.48
CA ALA A 11 13.96 5.43 8.18
C ALA A 11 12.55 4.94 7.84
N TYR A 12 12.30 3.65 8.02
CA TYR A 12 10.97 3.06 7.87
C TYR A 12 9.93 3.76 8.75
N GLN A 13 10.24 3.95 10.03
CA GLN A 13 9.33 4.57 10.99
C GLN A 13 8.97 6.01 10.62
N ARG A 14 9.95 6.78 10.09
CA ARG A 14 9.67 8.15 9.59
C ARG A 14 8.75 8.16 8.38
N MET A 15 8.91 7.20 7.48
CA MET A 15 8.14 7.13 6.23
C MET A 15 6.76 6.50 6.40
N SER A 16 6.61 5.52 7.29
CA SER A 16 5.42 4.69 7.42
C SER A 16 4.16 5.47 7.77
N GLN A 17 4.28 6.58 8.49
CA GLN A 17 3.15 7.45 8.84
C GLN A 17 2.39 8.03 7.62
N PHE A 18 3.04 8.08 6.45
CA PHE A 18 2.45 8.61 5.22
C PHE A 18 1.81 7.54 4.33
N TRP A 19 2.02 6.25 4.60
CA TRP A 19 1.63 5.20 3.67
C TRP A 19 0.21 4.70 3.84
N ASP A 20 -0.32 4.71 5.06
CA ASP A 20 -1.63 4.10 5.36
C ASP A 20 -2.75 4.83 4.65
N LEU A 21 -2.78 6.16 4.72
CA LEU A 21 -3.78 6.97 4.02
C LEU A 21 -3.78 6.70 2.51
N ILE A 22 -2.60 6.66 1.90
CA ILE A 22 -2.46 6.39 0.45
C ILE A 22 -2.96 4.98 0.13
N THR A 23 -2.59 3.99 0.94
CA THR A 23 -3.03 2.61 0.75
C THR A 23 -4.56 2.49 0.85
N ASP A 24 -5.13 3.02 1.91
CA ASP A 24 -6.56 2.92 2.20
C ASP A 24 -7.40 3.66 1.14
N LEU A 25 -6.95 4.83 0.66
CA LEU A 25 -7.59 5.53 -0.46
C LEU A 25 -7.47 4.77 -1.79
N LYS A 26 -6.37 4.04 -2.01
CA LYS A 26 -6.21 3.19 -3.21
C LYS A 26 -7.13 1.96 -3.18
N GLU A 27 -7.47 1.46 -2.02
CA GLU A 27 -8.48 0.39 -1.88
C GLU A 27 -9.92 0.91 -2.03
N GLY A 28 -10.12 2.23 -1.87
CA GLY A 28 -11.36 2.93 -2.21
C GLY A 28 -12.40 2.92 -1.11
N THR A 29 -13.67 3.15 -1.52
CA THR A 29 -14.79 3.41 -0.61
C THR A 29 -14.97 2.33 0.46
N TYR A 30 -14.88 1.05 0.07
CA TYR A 30 -15.07 -0.06 1.03
C TYR A 30 -14.07 0.01 2.17
N LYS A 31 -12.80 0.16 1.85
CA LYS A 31 -11.72 0.26 2.85
C LYS A 31 -11.86 1.49 3.73
N ILE A 32 -12.11 2.66 3.13
CA ILE A 32 -12.28 3.92 3.89
C ILE A 32 -13.46 3.82 4.86
N ARG A 33 -14.59 3.23 4.44
CA ARG A 33 -15.73 2.98 5.33
C ARG A 33 -15.39 2.01 6.47
N SER A 34 -14.64 0.94 6.19
CA SER A 34 -14.27 -0.05 7.22
C SER A 34 -13.34 0.50 8.30
N GLU A 35 -12.67 1.62 8.05
CA GLU A 35 -11.84 2.33 9.03
C GLU A 35 -12.64 3.31 9.91
N HIS A 36 -13.95 3.45 9.66
CA HIS A 36 -14.90 4.21 10.49
C HIS A 36 -14.39 5.62 10.88
N ARG A 37 -14.35 5.89 12.19
CA ARG A 37 -13.99 7.20 12.78
C ARG A 37 -12.56 7.66 12.47
N LYS A 38 -11.71 6.77 11.97
CA LYS A 38 -10.35 7.14 11.54
C LYS A 38 -10.38 8.16 10.39
N TYR A 39 -11.32 7.99 9.44
CA TYR A 39 -11.41 8.83 8.24
C TYR A 39 -12.67 9.67 8.16
N LEU A 40 -13.75 9.27 8.83
CA LEU A 40 -14.98 10.04 8.94
C LEU A 40 -15.28 10.26 10.43
N PRO A 41 -14.86 11.39 11.01
CA PRO A 41 -15.15 11.70 12.40
C PRO A 41 -16.65 11.76 12.67
N GLN A 42 -17.07 11.26 13.83
CA GLN A 42 -18.42 11.42 14.33
C GLN A 42 -18.59 12.81 14.96
N GLU A 43 -19.68 13.48 14.65
CA GLU A 43 -20.00 14.78 15.22
C GLU A 43 -20.39 14.67 16.71
N ALA A 44 -20.10 15.70 17.49
CA ALA A 44 -20.23 15.66 18.97
C ALA A 44 -21.67 15.35 19.48
N ARG A 45 -22.70 15.59 18.67
CA ARG A 45 -24.11 15.32 19.01
C ARG A 45 -24.76 14.29 18.08
N GLU A 46 -23.98 13.66 17.22
CA GLU A 46 -24.45 12.62 16.31
C GLU A 46 -24.57 11.29 17.08
N THR A 47 -25.73 10.64 16.98
CA THR A 47 -25.91 9.29 17.54
C THR A 47 -25.16 8.27 16.70
N ASP A 48 -24.86 7.10 17.28
CA ASP A 48 -24.19 6.01 16.56
C ASP A 48 -25.00 5.57 15.33
N ASP A 49 -26.33 5.46 15.46
CA ASP A 49 -27.22 5.11 14.34
C ASP A 49 -27.16 6.14 13.21
N SER A 50 -27.19 7.44 13.55
CA SER A 50 -27.07 8.52 12.55
C SER A 50 -25.70 8.50 11.86
N TYR A 51 -24.64 8.26 12.63
CA TYR A 51 -23.30 8.10 12.09
C TYR A 51 -23.20 6.92 11.11
N ASP A 52 -23.72 5.75 11.46
CA ASP A 52 -23.69 4.57 10.61
C ASP A 52 -24.49 4.78 9.32
N VAL A 53 -25.63 5.46 9.39
CA VAL A 53 -26.41 5.85 8.21
C VAL A 53 -25.61 6.81 7.32
N ARG A 54 -24.96 7.84 7.88
CA ARG A 54 -24.10 8.77 7.14
C ARG A 54 -22.90 8.04 6.52
N LEU A 55 -22.21 7.20 7.28
CA LEU A 55 -21.09 6.40 6.82
C LEU A 55 -21.48 5.48 5.63
N SER A 56 -22.65 4.82 5.72
CA SER A 56 -23.11 3.90 4.68
C SER A 56 -23.37 4.57 3.32
N ARG A 57 -23.68 5.88 3.33
CA ARG A 57 -23.89 6.68 2.11
C ARG A 57 -22.63 7.32 1.57
N SER A 58 -21.65 7.59 2.44
CA SER A 58 -20.41 8.30 2.08
C SER A 58 -19.63 7.56 1.02
N THR A 59 -19.14 8.24 -0.01
CA THR A 59 -18.42 7.63 -1.13
C THR A 59 -17.13 8.39 -1.42
N VAL A 60 -16.04 7.65 -1.58
CA VAL A 60 -14.74 8.22 -1.97
C VAL A 60 -14.68 8.38 -3.48
N VAL A 61 -14.50 9.61 -3.96
CA VAL A 61 -14.16 9.83 -5.37
C VAL A 61 -12.69 9.47 -5.57
N PRO A 62 -12.33 8.60 -6.53
CA PRO A 62 -10.98 8.04 -6.64
C PRO A 62 -9.99 9.02 -7.33
N TYR A 63 -9.86 10.24 -6.83
CA TYR A 63 -8.95 11.25 -7.40
C TYR A 63 -7.49 10.81 -7.32
N LEU A 64 -7.07 10.29 -6.16
CA LEU A 64 -5.71 9.80 -5.97
C LEU A 64 -5.33 8.74 -7.01
N GLN A 65 -6.19 7.74 -7.20
CA GLN A 65 -5.96 6.66 -8.17
C GLN A 65 -5.94 7.16 -9.61
N ARG A 66 -6.80 8.13 -9.97
CA ARG A 66 -6.83 8.72 -11.31
C ARG A 66 -5.55 9.48 -11.62
N ILE A 67 -5.07 10.28 -10.66
CA ILE A 67 -3.83 11.05 -10.80
C ILE A 67 -2.62 10.11 -10.88
N GLU A 68 -2.55 9.09 -10.02
CA GLU A 68 -1.51 8.05 -10.08
C GLU A 68 -1.43 7.40 -11.47
N LYS A 69 -2.58 6.92 -11.99
CA LYS A 69 -2.65 6.27 -13.31
C LYS A 69 -2.24 7.23 -14.43
N MET A 70 -2.69 8.47 -14.38
CA MET A 70 -2.36 9.50 -15.37
C MET A 70 -0.85 9.79 -15.40
N LEU A 71 -0.24 10.05 -14.24
CA LEU A 71 1.20 10.34 -14.15
C LEU A 71 2.05 9.14 -14.58
N SER A 72 1.67 7.93 -14.17
CA SER A 72 2.37 6.71 -14.58
C SER A 72 2.26 6.45 -16.09
N GLY A 73 1.07 6.67 -16.67
CA GLY A 73 0.88 6.57 -18.11
C GLY A 73 1.69 7.61 -18.90
N MET A 74 1.90 8.81 -18.35
CA MET A 74 2.77 9.83 -18.96
C MET A 74 4.23 9.40 -18.99
N LEU A 75 4.73 8.73 -17.94
CA LEU A 75 6.11 8.23 -17.86
C LEU A 75 6.39 7.15 -18.92
N VAL A 76 5.46 6.23 -19.10
CA VAL A 76 5.62 5.09 -20.03
C VAL A 76 4.93 5.30 -21.39
N ARG A 77 4.61 6.55 -21.74
CA ARG A 77 3.91 6.88 -22.99
C ARG A 77 4.63 6.38 -24.24
N LYS A 78 5.95 6.31 -24.18
CA LYS A 78 6.79 5.75 -25.25
C LYS A 78 7.43 4.46 -24.73
N PRO A 79 7.46 3.39 -25.52
CA PRO A 79 8.19 2.18 -25.17
C PRO A 79 9.64 2.50 -24.87
N VAL A 80 10.24 1.75 -23.95
CA VAL A 80 11.66 1.83 -23.67
C VAL A 80 12.44 1.36 -24.89
N ARG A 81 13.42 2.15 -25.30
CA ARG A 81 14.38 1.74 -26.34
C ARG A 81 15.50 0.93 -25.69
N LEU A 82 15.80 -0.18 -26.28
CA LEU A 82 16.84 -1.10 -25.84
C LEU A 82 17.95 -1.09 -26.91
N ASP A 83 18.94 -0.23 -26.68
CA ASP A 83 20.12 -0.15 -27.51
C ASP A 83 21.23 -0.99 -26.88
N ASP A 84 22.02 -1.74 -27.70
CA ASP A 84 23.17 -2.57 -27.29
C ASP A 84 22.88 -3.60 -26.16
N VAL A 85 21.69 -4.18 -26.16
CA VAL A 85 21.26 -5.22 -25.19
C VAL A 85 21.48 -6.59 -25.85
N SER A 86 22.14 -7.54 -25.13
CA SER A 86 22.29 -8.91 -25.59
C SER A 86 20.96 -9.61 -25.81
N ASP A 87 20.92 -10.56 -26.74
CA ASP A 87 19.69 -11.31 -27.05
C ASP A 87 19.15 -12.05 -25.83
N LEU A 88 20.01 -12.59 -24.98
CA LEU A 88 19.63 -13.24 -23.72
C LEU A 88 18.85 -12.30 -22.79
N VAL A 89 19.33 -11.08 -22.61
CA VAL A 89 18.65 -10.08 -21.78
C VAL A 89 17.36 -9.63 -22.47
N ARG A 90 17.37 -9.45 -23.79
CA ARG A 90 16.20 -9.06 -24.56
C ARG A 90 15.06 -10.08 -24.42
N GLU A 91 15.37 -11.38 -24.46
CA GLU A 91 14.38 -12.44 -24.23
C GLU A 91 13.79 -12.40 -22.82
N GLN A 92 14.60 -12.10 -21.81
CA GLN A 92 14.13 -11.98 -20.43
C GLN A 92 13.15 -10.81 -20.24
N LEU A 93 13.23 -9.76 -21.07
CA LEU A 93 12.38 -8.58 -20.97
C LEU A 93 10.96 -8.77 -21.54
N PHE A 94 10.66 -9.91 -22.17
CA PHE A 94 9.28 -10.28 -22.56
C PHE A 94 8.44 -10.77 -21.37
N ASP A 95 9.11 -11.22 -20.29
CA ASP A 95 8.47 -11.63 -19.05
C ASP A 95 9.48 -11.41 -17.92
N VAL A 96 9.52 -10.22 -17.34
CA VAL A 96 10.57 -9.81 -16.39
C VAL A 96 10.42 -10.40 -15.01
N ASP A 97 9.20 -10.74 -14.60
CA ASP A 97 8.84 -11.15 -13.23
C ASP A 97 8.38 -12.61 -13.12
N LEU A 98 8.37 -13.37 -14.21
CA LEU A 98 7.79 -14.72 -14.31
C LEU A 98 6.27 -14.77 -14.11
N GLU A 99 5.60 -13.63 -14.20
CA GLU A 99 4.15 -13.51 -14.13
C GLU A 99 3.51 -13.17 -15.47
N GLY A 100 4.31 -13.13 -16.54
CA GLY A 100 3.89 -12.80 -17.90
C GLY A 100 3.88 -11.30 -18.21
N ASN A 101 4.48 -10.46 -17.35
CA ASN A 101 4.60 -9.04 -17.60
C ASN A 101 5.84 -8.71 -18.44
N ASP A 102 5.64 -8.08 -19.60
CA ASP A 102 6.73 -7.50 -20.36
C ASP A 102 7.31 -6.26 -19.65
N LEU A 103 8.46 -5.79 -20.14
CA LEU A 103 9.15 -4.62 -19.57
C LEU A 103 8.24 -3.38 -19.46
N ASN A 104 7.36 -3.12 -20.45
CA ASN A 104 6.55 -1.90 -20.46
C ASN A 104 5.42 -1.98 -19.42
N VAL A 105 4.75 -3.12 -19.32
CA VAL A 105 3.72 -3.39 -18.31
C VAL A 105 4.33 -3.34 -16.91
N TRP A 106 5.48 -3.99 -16.73
CA TRP A 106 6.21 -3.99 -15.48
C TRP A 106 6.64 -2.58 -15.07
N LEU A 107 7.20 -1.78 -15.98
CA LEU A 107 7.57 -0.38 -15.73
C LEU A 107 6.37 0.48 -15.36
N TYR A 108 5.23 0.30 -16.02
CA TYR A 108 4.01 1.01 -15.66
C TYR A 108 3.58 0.71 -14.22
N ASN A 109 3.54 -0.56 -13.85
CA ASN A 109 3.17 -0.98 -12.49
C ASN A 109 4.18 -0.49 -11.44
N THR A 110 5.46 -0.59 -11.74
CA THR A 110 6.56 -0.09 -10.88
C THR A 110 6.50 1.43 -10.72
N ALA A 111 6.24 2.17 -11.80
CA ALA A 111 6.05 3.63 -11.74
C ALA A 111 4.87 4.04 -10.86
N ARG A 112 3.75 3.32 -10.93
CA ARG A 112 2.59 3.53 -10.05
C ARG A 112 2.97 3.40 -8.59
N LEU A 113 3.71 2.36 -8.23
CA LEU A 113 4.17 2.14 -6.85
C LEU A 113 5.15 3.24 -6.40
N ALA A 114 6.12 3.60 -7.26
CA ALA A 114 7.07 4.66 -6.96
C ALA A 114 6.38 6.01 -6.74
N ILE A 115 5.41 6.37 -7.59
CA ILE A 115 4.62 7.61 -7.47
C ILE A 115 3.76 7.57 -6.20
N SER A 116 3.12 6.44 -5.89
CA SER A 116 2.29 6.31 -4.68
C SER A 116 3.10 6.47 -3.40
N PHE A 117 4.27 5.81 -3.31
CA PHE A 117 4.98 5.69 -2.04
C PHE A 117 6.30 6.46 -1.98
N GLY A 118 6.70 7.11 -3.08
CA GLY A 118 7.93 7.90 -3.14
C GLY A 118 9.13 7.14 -3.68
N HIS A 119 9.19 5.82 -3.53
CA HIS A 119 10.14 4.93 -4.17
C HIS A 119 9.61 3.51 -4.27
N VAL A 120 10.32 2.69 -5.01
CA VAL A 120 10.11 1.25 -5.12
C VAL A 120 11.47 0.56 -5.20
N GLY A 121 11.58 -0.58 -4.53
CA GLY A 121 12.76 -1.43 -4.61
C GLY A 121 12.57 -2.54 -5.65
N VAL A 122 13.64 -2.88 -6.35
CA VAL A 122 13.67 -3.98 -7.33
C VAL A 122 14.81 -4.90 -6.97
N LEU A 123 14.49 -6.13 -6.68
CA LEU A 123 15.46 -7.22 -6.48
C LEU A 123 15.57 -8.02 -7.77
N VAL A 124 16.78 -8.21 -8.25
CA VAL A 124 17.05 -9.23 -9.26
C VAL A 124 17.26 -10.54 -8.50
N ASP A 125 16.24 -11.38 -8.48
CA ASP A 125 16.28 -12.67 -7.81
C ASP A 125 16.72 -13.76 -8.80
N ALA A 126 17.33 -14.79 -8.28
CA ALA A 126 17.79 -15.91 -9.08
C ALA A 126 17.23 -17.22 -8.48
N PRO A 127 16.90 -18.19 -9.32
CA PRO A 127 16.47 -19.49 -8.86
C PRO A 127 17.55 -20.17 -8.01
N LYS A 128 17.13 -21.09 -7.14
CA LYS A 128 18.07 -21.95 -6.40
C LYS A 128 18.90 -22.79 -7.37
N GLU A 129 20.10 -23.16 -6.95
CA GLU A 129 20.98 -24.02 -7.72
C GLU A 129 20.26 -25.33 -8.09
N GLY A 130 20.27 -25.69 -9.38
CA GLY A 130 19.56 -26.85 -9.93
C GLY A 130 18.14 -26.54 -10.48
N ASP A 131 17.60 -25.37 -10.25
CA ASP A 131 16.34 -24.92 -10.84
C ASP A 131 16.59 -24.41 -12.28
N LYS A 132 15.72 -24.77 -13.23
CA LYS A 132 15.85 -24.37 -14.64
C LYS A 132 15.33 -22.96 -14.93
N THR A 133 14.88 -22.25 -13.89
CA THR A 133 14.38 -20.89 -14.02
C THR A 133 15.51 -19.89 -14.23
N ARG A 134 15.21 -18.80 -14.93
CA ARG A 134 16.14 -17.69 -15.20
C ARG A 134 16.05 -16.64 -14.10
N PRO A 135 17.00 -15.70 -13.98
CA PRO A 135 16.85 -14.54 -13.12
C PRO A 135 15.58 -13.74 -13.48
N TYR A 136 14.91 -13.19 -12.48
CA TYR A 136 13.69 -12.40 -12.62
C TYR A 136 13.65 -11.22 -11.63
N TRP A 137 12.76 -10.27 -11.86
CA TRP A 137 12.68 -9.06 -11.07
C TRP A 137 11.51 -9.12 -10.08
N VAL A 138 11.81 -8.88 -8.83
CA VAL A 138 10.80 -8.78 -7.77
C VAL A 138 10.72 -7.34 -7.29
N THR A 139 9.50 -6.81 -7.26
CA THR A 139 9.22 -5.43 -6.85
C THR A 139 8.81 -5.38 -5.39
N TYR A 140 9.43 -4.48 -4.62
CA TYR A 140 9.12 -4.23 -3.22
C TYR A 140 8.69 -2.79 -3.01
N THR A 141 7.56 -2.59 -2.34
CA THR A 141 7.15 -1.27 -1.89
C THR A 141 8.01 -0.84 -0.68
N PRO A 142 8.05 0.45 -0.32
CA PRO A 142 8.73 0.88 0.90
C PRO A 142 8.20 0.19 2.17
N LYS A 143 6.95 -0.24 2.17
CA LYS A 143 6.31 -0.99 3.28
C LYS A 143 6.94 -2.36 3.49
N ASP A 144 7.52 -2.92 2.45
CA ASP A 144 8.15 -4.25 2.47
C ASP A 144 9.63 -4.16 2.82
N ILE A 145 10.24 -2.96 2.79
CA ILE A 145 11.65 -2.74 3.12
C ILE A 145 11.78 -2.39 4.61
N LEU A 146 11.82 -3.39 5.49
CA LEU A 146 11.85 -3.20 6.94
C LEU A 146 13.08 -2.46 7.42
N GLY A 147 14.20 -2.59 6.72
CA GLY A 147 15.42 -1.88 7.09
C GLY A 147 16.60 -2.22 6.21
N PHE A 148 17.58 -1.35 6.28
CA PHE A 148 18.83 -1.48 5.53
C PHE A 148 20.02 -1.00 6.38
N ARG A 149 21.22 -1.49 6.02
CA ARG A 149 22.49 -0.96 6.51
C ARG A 149 23.37 -0.61 5.31
N SER A 150 24.20 0.39 5.48
CA SER A 150 25.13 0.83 4.43
C SER A 150 26.43 1.32 5.05
N GLU A 151 27.50 1.20 4.29
CA GLU A 151 28.81 1.74 4.62
C GLU A 151 29.33 2.61 3.46
N ILE A 152 30.35 3.40 3.72
CA ILE A 152 31.03 4.17 2.67
C ILE A 152 32.32 3.44 2.35
N VAL A 153 32.42 2.95 1.11
CA VAL A 153 33.61 2.30 0.57
C VAL A 153 34.09 3.13 -0.62
N ASP A 154 35.31 3.57 -0.60
CA ASP A 154 35.93 4.39 -1.66
C ASP A 154 35.09 5.62 -2.06
N GLY A 155 34.52 6.29 -1.05
CA GLY A 155 33.68 7.47 -1.25
C GLY A 155 32.26 7.20 -1.77
N VAL A 156 31.88 5.94 -1.99
CA VAL A 156 30.56 5.52 -2.46
C VAL A 156 29.81 4.80 -1.34
N ARG A 157 28.57 5.22 -1.09
CA ARG A 157 27.70 4.52 -0.14
C ARG A 157 27.20 3.20 -0.76
N GLN A 158 27.50 2.11 -0.10
CA GLN A 158 27.14 0.76 -0.54
C GLN A 158 26.22 0.09 0.48
N LEU A 159 25.23 -0.65 -0.02
CA LEU A 159 24.33 -1.45 0.79
C LEU A 159 25.06 -2.68 1.33
N THR A 160 24.98 -2.90 2.64
CA THR A 160 25.63 -4.07 3.30
C THR A 160 24.63 -5.06 3.84
N GLN A 161 23.43 -4.61 4.21
CA GLN A 161 22.33 -5.48 4.64
C GLN A 161 21.00 -4.89 4.22
N LEU A 162 20.07 -5.76 3.82
CA LEU A 162 18.68 -5.41 3.47
C LEU A 162 17.74 -6.42 4.11
N ARG A 163 16.64 -5.94 4.69
CA ARG A 163 15.60 -6.79 5.27
C ARG A 163 14.28 -6.53 4.57
N LEU A 164 13.73 -7.56 3.94
CA LEU A 164 12.53 -7.51 3.12
C LEU A 164 11.43 -8.34 3.78
N LEU A 165 10.24 -7.77 3.90
CA LEU A 165 9.04 -8.49 4.31
C LEU A 165 8.41 -9.11 3.06
N GLU A 166 8.15 -10.40 3.10
CA GLU A 166 7.57 -11.14 1.97
C GLU A 166 6.34 -11.92 2.42
N GLN A 167 5.44 -12.12 1.48
CA GLN A 167 4.30 -13.02 1.62
C GLN A 167 4.43 -14.12 0.56
N VAL A 168 4.53 -15.36 1.01
CA VAL A 168 4.64 -16.53 0.14
C VAL A 168 3.37 -17.35 0.28
N VAL A 169 2.80 -17.74 -0.85
CA VAL A 169 1.65 -18.64 -0.88
C VAL A 169 2.17 -20.07 -0.99
N GLU A 170 1.81 -20.90 -0.04
CA GLU A 170 2.11 -22.34 -0.08
C GLU A 170 0.81 -23.14 -0.14
N PRO A 171 0.76 -24.28 -0.87
CA PRO A 171 -0.40 -25.13 -0.89
C PRO A 171 -0.75 -25.65 0.53
N ASP A 172 -2.03 -25.58 0.89
CA ASP A 172 -2.57 -26.16 2.12
C ASP A 172 -3.61 -27.24 1.76
N GLY A 173 -3.16 -28.50 1.77
CA GLY A 173 -3.96 -29.63 1.28
C GLY A 173 -4.13 -29.63 -0.24
N LYS A 174 -5.28 -30.17 -0.71
CA LYS A 174 -5.53 -30.38 -2.16
C LYS A 174 -6.04 -29.11 -2.87
N TYR A 175 -6.71 -28.21 -2.16
CA TYR A 175 -7.45 -27.10 -2.74
C TYR A 175 -7.28 -25.79 -1.97
N GLY A 176 -6.55 -25.78 -0.86
CA GLY A 176 -6.34 -24.61 -0.02
C GLY A 176 -4.97 -23.97 -0.26
N ASP A 177 -4.87 -22.69 0.08
CA ASP A 177 -3.64 -21.93 0.08
C ASP A 177 -3.42 -21.30 1.45
N LYS A 178 -2.16 -21.34 1.89
CA LYS A 178 -1.72 -20.70 3.13
C LYS A 178 -0.75 -19.57 2.80
N ILE A 179 -1.04 -18.36 3.29
CA ILE A 179 -0.13 -17.21 3.16
C ILE A 179 0.83 -17.22 4.34
N ILE A 180 2.11 -17.35 4.03
CA ILE A 180 3.19 -17.33 5.02
C ILE A 180 3.93 -16.01 4.93
N LYS A 181 3.99 -15.27 6.06
CA LYS A 181 4.81 -14.08 6.17
C LYS A 181 6.23 -14.47 6.55
N GLN A 182 7.19 -14.05 5.74
CA GLN A 182 8.61 -14.29 5.98
C GLN A 182 9.41 -13.00 5.85
N ILE A 183 10.61 -13.01 6.40
CA ILE A 183 11.56 -11.92 6.28
C ILE A 183 12.80 -12.47 5.61
N ARG A 184 13.13 -11.89 4.46
CA ARG A 184 14.38 -12.16 3.76
C ARG A 184 15.41 -11.13 4.19
N VAL A 185 16.53 -11.61 4.69
CA VAL A 185 17.71 -10.81 4.99
C VAL A 185 18.73 -11.07 3.89
N LEU A 186 19.14 -10.01 3.23
CA LEU A 186 20.18 -10.05 2.20
C LEU A 186 21.41 -9.35 2.72
N GLU A 187 22.54 -10.03 2.63
CA GLU A 187 23.89 -9.50 2.83
C GLU A 187 24.75 -9.77 1.60
N ARG A 188 25.95 -9.22 1.53
CA ARG A 188 26.83 -9.49 0.40
C ARG A 188 27.16 -10.98 0.34
N GLY A 189 26.80 -11.63 -0.77
CA GLY A 189 27.09 -13.04 -1.03
C GLY A 189 26.21 -14.03 -0.27
N ARG A 190 25.28 -13.59 0.57
CA ARG A 190 24.48 -14.51 1.39
C ARG A 190 23.06 -14.01 1.62
N TYR A 191 22.12 -14.96 1.84
CA TYR A 191 20.75 -14.66 2.24
C TYR A 191 20.32 -15.53 3.43
N GLU A 192 19.37 -15.02 4.19
CA GLU A 192 18.64 -15.75 5.23
C GLU A 192 17.14 -15.53 5.06
N ILE A 193 16.34 -16.55 5.31
CA ILE A 193 14.88 -16.47 5.33
C ILE A 193 14.41 -16.82 6.75
N HIS A 194 13.67 -15.90 7.35
CA HIS A 194 13.10 -16.07 8.68
C HIS A 194 11.59 -16.17 8.56
N ARG A 195 10.98 -17.21 9.11
CA ARG A 195 9.54 -17.41 9.15
C ARG A 195 8.98 -17.23 10.54
N LYS A 196 7.77 -16.71 10.63
CA LYS A 196 7.08 -16.52 11.91
C LYS A 196 6.59 -17.88 12.43
N ASP A 197 7.03 -18.25 13.64
CA ASP A 197 6.49 -19.39 14.37
C ASP A 197 5.06 -19.05 14.84
N GLU A 198 4.07 -19.79 14.36
CA GLU A 198 2.65 -19.53 14.66
C GLU A 198 2.31 -19.67 16.16
N LYS A 199 3.05 -20.51 16.88
CA LYS A 199 2.79 -20.77 18.31
C LYS A 199 3.45 -19.74 19.22
N LYS A 200 4.64 -19.25 18.85
CA LYS A 200 5.44 -18.34 19.69
C LYS A 200 5.42 -16.89 19.19
N GLY A 201 4.97 -16.66 17.95
CA GLY A 201 4.97 -15.33 17.37
C GLY A 201 6.35 -14.77 16.99
N GLU A 202 7.42 -15.54 17.22
CA GLU A 202 8.80 -15.16 16.95
C GLU A 202 9.23 -15.58 15.54
N TYR A 203 10.14 -14.84 14.93
CA TYR A 203 10.75 -15.21 13.67
C TYR A 203 11.97 -16.10 13.92
N LYS A 204 12.00 -17.26 13.25
CA LYS A 204 13.10 -18.22 13.31
C LYS A 204 13.71 -18.40 11.93
N LEU A 205 15.01 -18.66 11.89
CA LEU A 205 15.70 -19.02 10.67
C LEU A 205 15.04 -20.28 10.08
N PHE A 206 14.62 -20.18 8.82
CA PHE A 206 13.99 -21.24 8.07
C PHE A 206 14.91 -21.77 6.97
N ASP A 207 15.61 -20.87 6.27
CA ASP A 207 16.52 -21.20 5.16
C ASP A 207 17.64 -20.19 5.12
N GLU A 208 18.82 -20.60 4.67
CA GLU A 208 19.96 -19.72 4.41
C GLU A 208 20.80 -20.26 3.26
N GLY A 209 21.55 -19.41 2.60
CA GLY A 209 22.41 -19.84 1.51
C GLY A 209 23.28 -18.72 0.98
N GLU A 210 24.10 -19.09 0.00
CA GLU A 210 24.97 -18.16 -0.69
C GLU A 210 24.31 -17.63 -1.97
N MET A 211 24.60 -16.37 -2.28
CA MET A 211 24.21 -15.76 -3.56
C MET A 211 25.37 -15.83 -4.56
N SER A 212 25.04 -15.97 -5.84
CA SER A 212 26.06 -15.96 -6.92
C SER A 212 26.83 -14.64 -6.95
N LEU A 213 26.17 -13.53 -6.66
CA LEU A 213 26.79 -12.21 -6.58
C LEU A 213 27.36 -11.98 -5.18
N LYS A 214 28.68 -12.10 -5.06
CA LYS A 214 29.38 -12.04 -3.76
C LYS A 214 29.62 -10.62 -3.23
N ASP A 215 29.81 -9.65 -4.14
CA ASP A 215 30.28 -8.30 -3.76
C ASP A 215 29.15 -7.30 -3.51
N LYS A 216 27.95 -7.57 -4.00
CA LYS A 216 26.81 -6.64 -3.98
C LYS A 216 25.51 -7.37 -3.68
N ILE A 217 24.59 -6.66 -3.06
CA ILE A 217 23.19 -7.08 -3.00
C ILE A 217 22.52 -6.65 -4.31
N PRO A 218 21.89 -7.56 -5.09
CA PRO A 218 21.28 -7.25 -6.38
C PRO A 218 19.95 -6.49 -6.23
N PHE A 219 19.99 -5.36 -5.56
CA PHE A 219 18.83 -4.55 -5.23
C PHE A 219 19.02 -3.10 -5.66
N ALA A 220 18.09 -2.59 -6.43
CA ALA A 220 18.06 -1.21 -6.89
C ALA A 220 16.82 -0.48 -6.39
N ILE A 221 16.91 0.84 -6.21
CA ILE A 221 15.75 1.66 -5.87
C ILE A 221 15.47 2.67 -6.98
N ALA A 222 14.21 2.68 -7.44
CA ALA A 222 13.66 3.71 -8.30
C ALA A 222 12.90 4.73 -7.44
N TYR A 223 13.33 5.99 -7.48
CA TYR A 223 12.72 7.08 -6.71
C TYR A 223 11.83 7.94 -7.61
N SER A 224 10.65 8.28 -7.11
CA SER A 224 9.87 9.40 -7.65
C SER A 224 10.15 10.70 -6.90
N ASN A 225 10.45 10.62 -5.59
CA ASN A 225 10.80 11.77 -4.78
C ASN A 225 11.77 11.35 -3.66
N ARG A 226 13.08 11.46 -3.96
CA ARG A 226 14.14 11.07 -3.03
C ARG A 226 14.38 12.14 -1.98
N VAL A 227 14.40 11.74 -0.71
CA VAL A 227 14.76 12.60 0.44
C VAL A 227 16.13 12.20 1.01
N GLY A 228 16.46 10.91 0.96
CA GLY A 228 17.70 10.37 1.51
C GLY A 228 18.10 9.04 0.89
N TYR A 229 19.09 8.37 1.50
CA TYR A 229 19.48 7.03 1.11
C TYR A 229 18.43 6.04 1.59
N TYR A 230 17.73 5.40 0.66
CA TYR A 230 16.57 4.52 0.92
C TYR A 230 15.42 5.25 1.63
N GLU A 231 15.36 6.58 1.50
CA GLU A 231 14.29 7.40 2.05
C GLU A 231 13.64 8.26 0.97
N SER A 232 12.33 8.35 1.03
CA SER A 232 11.52 9.11 0.10
C SER A 232 10.26 9.65 0.78
N ARG A 233 9.61 10.58 0.10
CA ARG A 233 8.26 11.04 0.46
C ARG A 233 7.36 10.86 -0.76
N SER A 234 6.15 10.37 -0.53
CA SER A 234 5.18 10.26 -1.61
C SER A 234 4.86 11.63 -2.21
N PRO A 235 5.00 11.82 -3.52
CA PRO A 235 4.56 13.06 -4.17
C PRO A 235 3.03 13.21 -4.18
N LEU A 236 2.29 12.14 -3.89
CA LEU A 236 0.82 12.16 -3.85
C LEU A 236 0.25 12.34 -2.44
N TYR A 237 1.08 12.52 -1.41
CA TYR A 237 0.59 12.59 -0.03
C TYR A 237 -0.36 13.78 0.18
N ASP A 238 0.01 14.97 -0.29
CA ASP A 238 -0.83 16.16 -0.15
C ASP A 238 -2.17 16.01 -0.92
N ILE A 239 -2.14 15.29 -2.04
CA ILE A 239 -3.35 14.95 -2.81
C ILE A 239 -4.20 13.93 -2.04
N ALA A 240 -3.58 12.99 -1.33
CA ALA A 240 -4.29 12.02 -0.49
C ALA A 240 -5.03 12.75 0.64
N GLU A 241 -4.41 13.72 1.31
CA GLU A 241 -5.06 14.55 2.33
C GLU A 241 -6.24 15.35 1.77
N LEU A 242 -6.07 15.96 0.60
CA LEU A 242 -7.15 16.68 -0.08
C LEU A 242 -8.29 15.72 -0.49
N ASN A 243 -7.97 14.53 -0.95
CA ASN A 243 -8.98 13.51 -1.31
C ASN A 243 -9.76 13.05 -0.07
N LEU A 244 -9.09 12.88 1.08
CA LEU A 244 -9.75 12.58 2.34
C LEU A 244 -10.65 13.74 2.77
N LYS A 245 -10.16 14.98 2.69
CA LYS A 245 -10.96 16.16 3.02
C LYS A 245 -12.20 16.30 2.12
N HIS A 246 -12.04 16.04 0.82
CA HIS A 246 -13.16 15.96 -0.10
C HIS A 246 -14.20 14.91 0.32
N TYR A 247 -13.76 13.72 0.72
CA TYR A 247 -14.64 12.65 1.20
C TYR A 247 -15.46 13.11 2.42
N GLN A 248 -14.83 13.77 3.40
CA GLN A 248 -15.52 14.30 4.58
C GLN A 248 -16.56 15.35 4.20
N ILE A 249 -16.18 16.36 3.42
CA ILE A 249 -17.08 17.41 2.97
C ILE A 249 -18.25 16.85 2.14
N GLN A 250 -17.97 15.90 1.25
CA GLN A 250 -19.00 15.25 0.45
C GLN A 250 -20.00 14.49 1.33
N SER A 251 -19.49 13.77 2.35
CA SER A 251 -20.36 13.10 3.33
C SER A 251 -21.30 14.07 4.06
N ASP A 252 -20.78 15.22 4.49
CA ASP A 252 -21.57 16.23 5.18
C ASP A 252 -22.61 16.86 4.22
N LEU A 253 -22.23 17.14 2.99
CA LEU A 253 -23.13 17.68 1.97
C LEU A 253 -24.27 16.67 1.65
N ASP A 254 -23.93 15.41 1.43
CA ASP A 254 -24.91 14.35 1.16
C ASP A 254 -25.88 14.19 2.32
N ASN A 255 -25.41 14.32 3.57
CA ASN A 255 -26.25 14.27 4.76
C ASN A 255 -27.20 15.47 4.86
N ILE A 256 -26.70 16.69 4.64
CA ILE A 256 -27.51 17.91 4.63
C ILE A 256 -28.57 17.83 3.52
N LEU A 257 -28.20 17.45 2.31
CA LEU A 257 -29.12 17.30 1.20
C LEU A 257 -30.18 16.24 1.48
N HIS A 258 -29.81 15.14 2.11
CA HIS A 258 -30.75 14.08 2.49
C HIS A 258 -31.78 14.59 3.49
N ILE A 259 -31.33 15.26 4.57
CA ILE A 259 -32.23 15.81 5.59
C ILE A 259 -33.14 16.88 4.99
N SER A 260 -32.59 17.80 4.19
CA SER A 260 -33.35 18.90 3.60
C SER A 260 -34.31 18.47 2.47
N SER A 261 -34.06 17.32 1.84
CA SER A 261 -34.95 16.78 0.80
C SER A 261 -36.18 16.06 1.37
N VAL A 262 -36.18 15.79 2.69
CA VAL A 262 -37.28 15.14 3.38
C VAL A 262 -38.21 16.23 3.95
N PRO A 263 -39.46 16.36 3.47
CA PRO A 263 -40.40 17.34 4.03
C PRO A 263 -40.68 17.02 5.51
N MET A 264 -40.45 18.00 6.39
CA MET A 264 -40.81 17.90 7.80
C MET A 264 -42.22 18.41 7.98
N LEU A 265 -43.11 17.58 8.56
CA LEU A 265 -44.44 18.00 9.00
C LEU A 265 -44.34 18.62 10.40
N ALA A 266 -44.64 19.89 10.53
CA ALA A 266 -44.79 20.54 11.83
C ALA A 266 -46.29 20.65 12.19
N VAL A 267 -46.67 20.06 13.31
CA VAL A 267 -48.05 20.13 13.82
C VAL A 267 -48.05 20.99 15.08
N PHE A 268 -48.88 22.03 15.06
CA PHE A 268 -49.01 22.94 16.17
C PHE A 268 -50.31 22.67 16.92
N GLY A 269 -50.28 22.69 18.28
CA GLY A 269 -51.46 22.61 19.12
C GLY A 269 -52.11 21.23 19.19
N TYR A 270 -51.39 20.14 18.86
CA TYR A 270 -51.92 18.78 18.97
C TYR A 270 -51.50 18.15 20.31
N PRO A 271 -52.46 17.78 21.18
CA PRO A 271 -52.13 17.37 22.56
C PRO A 271 -51.50 15.98 22.69
N ASN A 272 -51.56 15.12 21.67
CA ASN A 272 -51.06 13.76 21.70
C ASN A 272 -49.93 13.56 20.66
N ALA A 273 -48.77 14.18 20.91
CA ALA A 273 -47.62 14.11 20.00
C ALA A 273 -47.07 12.68 19.79
N ASP A 274 -47.30 11.78 20.76
CA ASP A 274 -46.77 10.40 20.72
C ASP A 274 -47.50 9.49 19.69
N GLU A 275 -48.61 9.94 19.12
CA GLU A 275 -49.35 9.18 18.09
C GLU A 275 -48.96 9.54 16.64
N ILE A 276 -48.07 10.53 16.45
CA ILE A 276 -47.67 10.97 15.11
C ILE A 276 -46.31 10.36 14.77
N THR A 277 -46.31 9.16 14.28
CA THR A 277 -45.12 8.53 13.63
C THR A 277 -45.22 8.74 12.13
N THR A 278 -44.34 9.55 11.60
CA THR A 278 -44.13 9.66 10.16
C THR A 278 -42.75 9.13 9.85
N GLY A 279 -42.66 8.27 8.87
CA GLY A 279 -41.42 7.63 8.33
C GLY A 279 -40.18 8.52 8.32
N PRO A 280 -39.21 8.43 7.39
CA PRO A 280 -38.00 9.27 7.48
C PRO A 280 -38.28 10.75 7.66
N ASN A 281 -39.50 11.10 7.81
CA ASN A 281 -40.15 12.36 8.04
C ASN A 281 -40.80 12.38 9.43
N GLU A 282 -40.05 12.55 10.49
CA GLU A 282 -40.60 12.74 11.80
C GLU A 282 -41.40 14.08 11.86
N ALA A 283 -42.61 14.04 12.43
CA ALA A 283 -43.39 15.24 12.69
C ALA A 283 -42.87 15.93 13.95
N LEU A 284 -42.57 17.21 13.86
CA LEU A 284 -42.25 18.03 15.02
C LEU A 284 -43.54 18.57 15.59
N SER A 285 -43.92 18.10 16.80
CA SER A 285 -45.00 18.71 17.60
C SER A 285 -44.44 19.90 18.38
N LEU A 286 -44.97 21.07 18.12
CA LEU A 286 -44.64 22.29 18.85
C LEU A 286 -45.83 22.71 19.71
N PRO A 287 -45.62 23.22 20.96
CA PRO A 287 -46.67 23.63 21.85
C PRO A 287 -47.55 24.76 21.35
#